data_b390854866106fa18aa292ac57b314cd
#
_entry.id   b390854866106fa18aa292ac57b314cd
#
_cell.length_a   1.000
_cell.length_b   1.000
_cell.length_c   1.000
_cell.angle_alpha   90.00
_cell.angle_beta   90.00
_cell.angle_gamma   90.00
#
_symmetry.space_group_name_H-M   'P 1'
#
loop_
_entity.id
_entity.type
_entity.pdbx_description
1 polymer ?
#
loop_
_entity_poly.entity_id
_entity_poly.type
_entity_poly.pdbx_seq_one_letter_code
_entity_poly.pdbx_strand_id
1 'polypeptide(L)'
;MVASVLAVLLSMYVVKVTANDATLLDLDNMKLSYTTQILAYNSQTENWEVYAELSRDNDRKGVDHSAVPENLKWAFVCTEDKTFYTHHGVNIKRTFSAMVNLVLDKLTNGRITLYDSNQGASTIDQQLIKNITGDDKQDPMRKIREIFRAIGLDNRYSKDTILEAYMNTISLTGTIAGVQAGAQAYFGKDVSELTLAECASIASITKNPTKFNPYTNPENHVTRRNHILGLMLEQGKITQAEYDEAVATPLVMAEDHTEEVVNTSANNSYFTDAIIRALIEDIKKEEGFDSDSDALNIIYNSGLRIYATVDPYMQTEMEKLML
;
A
#
# COMPACT_ATOMS: atom_id res chain seq x y z
N MET A 1 -10.03 40.41 -5.27
CA MET A 1 -11.04 40.09 -4.25
C MET A 1 -11.53 38.63 -4.33
N VAL A 2 -12.11 38.15 -5.43
CA VAL A 2 -12.59 36.75 -5.54
C VAL A 2 -11.49 35.71 -5.30
N ALA A 3 -10.31 35.89 -5.90
CA ALA A 3 -9.17 34.99 -5.69
C ALA A 3 -8.67 34.94 -4.23
N SER A 4 -8.72 36.08 -3.53
CA SER A 4 -8.35 36.15 -2.12
C SER A 4 -9.35 35.46 -1.22
N VAL A 5 -10.63 35.56 -1.51
CA VAL A 5 -11.70 34.86 -0.77
C VAL A 5 -11.60 33.34 -0.99
N LEU A 6 -11.37 32.91 -2.24
CA LEU A 6 -11.14 31.49 -2.56
C LEU A 6 -9.90 30.92 -1.86
N ALA A 7 -8.81 31.69 -1.80
CA ALA A 7 -7.60 31.27 -1.09
C ALA A 7 -7.84 31.13 0.42
N VAL A 8 -8.60 32.04 1.03
CA VAL A 8 -8.98 31.95 2.45
C VAL A 8 -9.87 30.75 2.72
N LEU A 9 -10.91 30.53 1.89
CA LEU A 9 -11.79 29.36 2.02
C LEU A 9 -11.04 28.05 1.86
N LEU A 10 -10.12 27.97 0.90
CA LEU A 10 -9.26 26.81 0.71
C LEU A 10 -8.34 26.60 1.92
N SER A 11 -7.74 27.67 2.44
CA SER A 11 -6.89 27.60 3.64
C SER A 11 -7.68 27.11 4.86
N MET A 12 -8.90 27.63 5.08
CA MET A 12 -9.78 27.19 6.17
C MET A 12 -10.18 25.72 6.01
N TYR A 13 -10.48 25.30 4.79
CA TYR A 13 -10.80 23.91 4.47
C TYR A 13 -9.60 23.00 4.77
N VAL A 14 -8.39 23.37 4.32
CA VAL A 14 -7.16 22.62 4.56
C VAL A 14 -6.91 22.49 6.05
N VAL A 15 -6.95 23.57 6.82
CA VAL A 15 -6.76 23.56 8.28
C VAL A 15 -7.78 22.64 8.95
N LYS A 16 -9.05 22.68 8.54
CA LYS A 16 -10.10 21.81 9.09
C LYS A 16 -9.86 20.34 8.79
N VAL A 17 -9.36 20.02 7.59
CA VAL A 17 -9.12 18.63 7.15
C VAL A 17 -7.85 18.07 7.79
N THR A 18 -6.79 18.88 7.89
CA THR A 18 -5.50 18.44 8.45
C THR A 18 -5.46 18.51 9.98
N ALA A 19 -6.41 19.17 10.65
CA ALA A 19 -6.44 19.28 12.11
C ALA A 19 -6.50 17.91 12.83
N ASN A 20 -7.10 16.90 12.22
CA ASN A 20 -7.19 15.54 12.76
C ASN A 20 -6.15 14.56 12.18
N ASP A 21 -5.29 15.02 11.27
CA ASP A 21 -4.35 14.14 10.55
C ASP A 21 -3.10 13.77 11.39
N ALA A 22 -2.88 14.43 12.53
CA ALA A 22 -1.69 14.20 13.35
C ALA A 22 -1.57 12.75 13.87
N THR A 23 -2.69 12.08 14.10
CA THR A 23 -2.75 10.67 14.50
C THR A 23 -2.78 9.73 13.30
N LEU A 24 -3.41 10.12 12.20
CA LEU A 24 -3.51 9.32 10.97
C LEU A 24 -2.18 9.22 10.22
N LEU A 25 -1.30 10.21 10.37
CA LEU A 25 -0.02 10.31 9.68
C LEU A 25 1.18 10.10 10.62
N ASP A 26 0.97 9.43 11.74
CA ASP A 26 2.03 9.11 12.69
C ASP A 26 2.73 7.81 12.26
N LEU A 27 3.77 7.95 11.41
CA LEU A 27 4.53 6.81 10.90
C LEU A 27 5.28 6.06 12.01
N ASP A 28 5.60 6.71 13.12
CA ASP A 28 6.30 6.09 14.24
C ASP A 28 5.38 5.10 14.97
N ASN A 29 4.10 5.46 15.12
CA ASN A 29 3.09 4.56 15.69
C ASN A 29 2.51 3.57 14.67
N MET A 30 2.64 3.84 13.38
CA MET A 30 2.20 2.91 12.33
C MET A 30 2.98 1.59 12.38
N LYS A 31 4.25 1.58 12.77
CA LYS A 31 5.03 0.35 12.96
C LYS A 31 4.37 -0.63 13.94
N LEU A 32 3.48 -0.14 14.80
CA LEU A 32 2.72 -0.93 15.77
C LEU A 32 1.26 -1.24 15.37
N SER A 33 0.76 -0.63 14.28
CA SER A 33 -0.68 -0.59 13.97
C SER A 33 -1.15 -1.46 12.81
N TYR A 34 -0.27 -2.21 12.16
CA TYR A 34 -0.67 -3.00 10.99
C TYR A 34 -1.45 -4.28 11.32
N THR A 35 -1.50 -4.66 12.58
CA THR A 35 -2.29 -5.81 13.01
C THR A 35 -3.71 -5.38 13.32
N THR A 36 -4.67 -5.89 12.58
CA THR A 36 -6.08 -5.71 12.92
C THR A 36 -6.39 -6.49 14.18
N GLN A 37 -7.05 -5.85 15.14
CA GLN A 37 -7.40 -6.44 16.42
C GLN A 37 -8.91 -6.62 16.53
N ILE A 38 -9.33 -7.81 16.91
CA ILE A 38 -10.68 -8.08 17.38
C ILE A 38 -10.66 -7.86 18.88
N LEU A 39 -11.43 -6.90 19.34
CA LEU A 39 -11.59 -6.54 20.74
C LEU A 39 -12.91 -7.13 21.26
N ALA A 40 -12.85 -7.79 22.41
CA ALA A 40 -14.03 -8.34 23.08
C ALA A 40 -14.15 -7.78 24.49
N TYR A 41 -15.38 -7.53 24.93
CA TYR A 41 -15.62 -7.07 26.28
C TYR A 41 -15.55 -8.26 27.25
N ASN A 42 -14.56 -8.25 28.12
CA ASN A 42 -14.43 -9.27 29.16
C ASN A 42 -15.28 -8.89 30.37
N SER A 43 -16.33 -9.66 30.62
CA SER A 43 -17.26 -9.44 31.74
C SER A 43 -16.64 -9.64 33.14
N GLN A 44 -15.50 -10.34 33.23
CA GLN A 44 -14.79 -10.57 34.47
C GLN A 44 -13.89 -9.38 34.86
N THR A 45 -13.24 -8.77 33.88
CA THR A 45 -12.33 -7.63 34.08
C THR A 45 -13.00 -6.28 33.84
N GLU A 46 -14.24 -6.29 33.32
CA GLU A 46 -15.02 -5.12 32.93
C GLU A 46 -14.28 -4.21 31.92
N ASN A 47 -13.43 -4.81 31.07
CA ASN A 47 -12.63 -4.08 30.07
C ASN A 47 -12.72 -4.72 28.68
N TRP A 48 -12.43 -3.89 27.67
CA TRP A 48 -12.17 -4.38 26.32
C TRP A 48 -10.75 -4.96 26.23
N GLU A 49 -10.65 -6.21 25.84
CA GLU A 49 -9.39 -6.93 25.70
C GLU A 49 -9.22 -7.43 24.27
N VAL A 50 -7.97 -7.63 23.85
CA VAL A 50 -7.68 -8.23 22.54
C VAL A 50 -8.08 -9.69 22.57
N TYR A 51 -9.13 -10.03 21.84
CA TYR A 51 -9.62 -11.41 21.67
C TYR A 51 -8.82 -12.17 20.61
N ALA A 52 -8.55 -11.52 19.48
CA ALA A 52 -7.73 -12.06 18.42
C ALA A 52 -7.00 -10.96 17.66
N GLU A 53 -5.84 -11.28 17.17
CA GLU A 53 -5.09 -10.45 16.22
C GLU A 53 -5.20 -11.06 14.83
N LEU A 54 -5.74 -10.29 13.89
CA LEU A 54 -5.81 -10.69 12.50
C LEU A 54 -4.53 -10.23 11.81
N SER A 55 -3.48 -11.04 11.93
CA SER A 55 -2.29 -10.93 11.08
C SER A 55 -2.25 -12.18 10.21
N ARG A 56 -1.85 -11.99 8.97
CA ARG A 56 -1.51 -13.09 8.10
C ARG A 56 -0.08 -13.47 8.39
N ASP A 57 0.16 -14.52 9.02
CA ASP A 57 1.47 -14.97 9.49
C ASP A 57 2.17 -14.09 10.53
N ASN A 58 2.86 -14.76 11.43
CA ASN A 58 3.68 -14.21 12.51
C ASN A 58 4.87 -13.35 12.02
N ASP A 59 4.96 -13.00 10.74
CA ASP A 59 6.13 -12.40 10.09
C ASP A 59 5.93 -10.99 9.50
N ARG A 60 4.90 -10.24 9.91
CA ARG A 60 4.85 -8.81 9.59
C ARG A 60 5.85 -8.00 10.41
N LYS A 61 7.09 -8.35 10.27
CA LYS A 61 8.18 -7.45 10.61
C LYS A 61 8.24 -6.41 9.50
N GLY A 62 7.79 -5.19 9.80
CA GLY A 62 8.15 -4.07 8.96
C GLY A 62 9.67 -4.12 8.75
N VAL A 63 10.12 -3.89 7.54
CA VAL A 63 11.53 -3.89 7.22
C VAL A 63 12.06 -2.50 7.41
N ASP A 64 13.12 -2.36 8.20
CA ASP A 64 13.83 -1.08 8.31
C ASP A 64 14.45 -0.70 6.97
N HIS A 65 14.49 0.61 6.67
CA HIS A 65 15.08 1.14 5.44
C HIS A 65 16.50 0.61 5.19
N SER A 66 17.29 0.41 6.25
CA SER A 66 18.67 -0.10 6.15
C SER A 66 18.77 -1.56 5.70
N ALA A 67 17.74 -2.37 5.90
CA ALA A 67 17.69 -3.77 5.50
C ALA A 67 17.21 -3.96 4.06
N VAL A 68 16.55 -2.94 3.48
CA VAL A 68 16.08 -2.99 2.09
C VAL A 68 17.24 -2.73 1.12
N PRO A 69 17.47 -3.59 0.10
CA PRO A 69 18.52 -3.37 -0.90
C PRO A 69 18.35 -2.03 -1.63
N GLU A 70 19.47 -1.34 -1.91
CA GLU A 70 19.44 -0.09 -2.68
C GLU A 70 18.78 -0.27 -4.06
N ASN A 71 18.98 -1.43 -4.69
CA ASN A 71 18.35 -1.75 -5.98
C ASN A 71 16.82 -1.75 -5.90
N LEU A 72 16.22 -2.21 -4.80
CA LEU A 72 14.78 -2.20 -4.60
C LEU A 72 14.25 -0.79 -4.40
N LYS A 73 14.94 0.01 -3.59
CA LYS A 73 14.61 1.43 -3.39
C LYS A 73 14.61 2.19 -4.71
N TRP A 74 15.67 2.03 -5.51
CA TRP A 74 15.78 2.68 -6.82
C TRP A 74 14.79 2.13 -7.84
N ALA A 75 14.43 0.85 -7.79
CA ALA A 75 13.39 0.30 -8.66
C ALA A 75 12.05 1.02 -8.44
N PHE A 76 11.67 1.29 -7.19
CA PHE A 76 10.47 2.08 -6.87
C PHE A 76 10.64 3.55 -7.26
N VAL A 77 11.72 4.19 -6.84
CA VAL A 77 11.93 5.63 -7.09
C VAL A 77 12.00 5.93 -8.60
N CYS A 78 12.76 5.15 -9.36
CA CYS A 78 12.88 5.36 -10.81
C CYS A 78 11.56 5.15 -11.55
N THR A 79 10.71 4.26 -11.05
CA THR A 79 9.45 3.89 -11.69
C THR A 79 8.31 4.84 -11.32
N GLU A 80 8.14 5.08 -10.02
CA GLU A 80 6.99 5.80 -9.50
C GLU A 80 7.26 7.30 -9.38
N ASP A 81 8.45 7.68 -8.94
CA ASP A 81 8.75 9.07 -8.63
C ASP A 81 10.24 9.43 -8.74
N LYS A 82 10.71 9.59 -9.96
CA LYS A 82 12.14 9.92 -10.24
C LYS A 82 12.65 11.19 -9.55
N THR A 83 11.77 12.02 -9.04
CA THR A 83 12.10 13.26 -8.32
C THR A 83 11.86 13.16 -6.82
N PHE A 84 11.64 11.97 -6.29
CA PHE A 84 11.29 11.71 -4.90
C PHE A 84 12.18 12.44 -3.89
N TYR A 85 13.48 12.35 -4.05
CA TYR A 85 14.45 12.99 -3.15
C TYR A 85 14.60 14.51 -3.33
N THR A 86 13.92 15.12 -4.31
CA THR A 86 14.11 16.54 -4.65
C THR A 86 12.86 17.41 -4.49
N HIS A 87 11.68 16.80 -4.39
CA HIS A 87 10.44 17.55 -4.15
C HIS A 87 10.02 17.50 -2.68
N HIS A 88 9.09 18.35 -2.29
CA HIS A 88 8.50 18.40 -0.95
C HIS A 88 7.06 17.83 -0.95
N GLY A 89 6.96 16.51 -0.88
CA GLY A 89 5.69 15.76 -0.82
C GLY A 89 4.95 15.65 -2.15
N VAL A 90 5.03 16.66 -3.02
CA VAL A 90 4.38 16.69 -4.33
C VAL A 90 5.30 17.26 -5.40
N ASN A 91 5.20 16.73 -6.62
CA ASN A 91 5.83 17.32 -7.79
C ASN A 91 4.89 18.36 -8.40
N ILE A 92 5.11 19.63 -8.07
CA ILE A 92 4.22 20.75 -8.47
C ILE A 92 4.05 20.81 -9.98
N LYS A 93 5.13 20.61 -10.77
CA LYS A 93 5.06 20.66 -12.25
C LYS A 93 4.16 19.54 -12.78
N ARG A 94 4.34 18.30 -12.30
CA ARG A 94 3.54 17.13 -12.72
C ARG A 94 2.08 17.28 -12.27
N THR A 95 1.85 17.69 -11.04
CA THR A 95 0.50 17.91 -10.49
C THR A 95 -0.24 19.00 -11.27
N PHE A 96 0.43 20.13 -11.57
CA PHE A 96 -0.16 21.19 -12.39
C PHE A 96 -0.45 20.72 -13.83
N SER A 97 0.49 20.01 -14.45
CA SER A 97 0.31 19.46 -15.79
C SER A 97 -0.86 18.48 -15.86
N ALA A 98 -1.02 17.61 -14.86
CA ALA A 98 -2.14 16.68 -14.78
C ALA A 98 -3.48 17.42 -14.60
N MET A 99 -3.52 18.46 -13.78
CA MET A 99 -4.71 19.33 -13.64
C MET A 99 -5.11 20.00 -14.95
N VAL A 100 -4.13 20.57 -15.66
CA VAL A 100 -4.36 21.23 -16.96
C VAL A 100 -4.88 20.21 -17.96
N ASN A 101 -4.27 19.02 -18.06
CA ASN A 101 -4.74 17.95 -18.97
C ASN A 101 -6.17 17.51 -18.62
N LEU A 102 -6.51 17.36 -17.32
CA LEU A 102 -7.85 16.98 -16.89
C LEU A 102 -8.92 18.02 -17.30
N VAL A 103 -8.59 19.31 -17.19
CA VAL A 103 -9.48 20.39 -17.62
C VAL A 103 -9.63 20.39 -19.15
N LEU A 104 -8.54 20.24 -19.87
CA LEU A 104 -8.53 20.19 -21.34
C LEU A 104 -9.27 18.95 -21.86
N ASP A 105 -9.09 17.81 -21.23
CA ASP A 105 -9.80 16.56 -21.56
C ASP A 105 -11.31 16.76 -21.47
N LYS A 106 -11.78 17.34 -20.36
CA LYS A 106 -13.21 17.67 -20.19
C LYS A 106 -13.73 18.72 -21.17
N LEU A 107 -12.92 19.73 -21.53
CA LEU A 107 -13.32 20.78 -22.46
C LEU A 107 -13.26 20.36 -23.94
N THR A 108 -12.37 19.46 -24.29
CA THR A 108 -12.07 19.08 -25.68
C THR A 108 -12.50 17.65 -26.04
N ASN A 109 -13.16 16.93 -25.09
CA ASN A 109 -13.49 15.51 -25.20
C ASN A 109 -12.25 14.66 -25.62
N GLY A 110 -11.14 14.84 -24.93
CA GLY A 110 -9.92 14.08 -25.12
C GLY A 110 -9.08 14.45 -26.34
N ARG A 111 -9.43 15.55 -27.06
CA ARG A 111 -8.74 15.91 -28.32
C ARG A 111 -7.42 16.65 -28.12
N ILE A 112 -7.19 17.27 -26.98
CA ILE A 112 -5.99 18.06 -26.72
C ILE A 112 -5.36 17.60 -25.40
N THR A 113 -4.13 17.11 -25.49
CA THR A 113 -3.26 16.82 -24.34
C THR A 113 -2.01 17.69 -24.50
N LEU A 114 -1.77 18.61 -23.56
CA LEU A 114 -0.63 19.53 -23.62
C LEU A 114 0.65 18.94 -23.03
N TYR A 115 0.50 17.99 -22.13
CA TYR A 115 1.64 17.40 -21.40
C TYR A 115 1.59 15.88 -21.53
N ASP A 116 2.70 15.28 -21.97
CA ASP A 116 2.84 13.84 -22.03
C ASP A 116 2.87 13.25 -20.61
N SER A 117 1.90 12.38 -20.30
CA SER A 117 1.71 11.79 -18.98
C SER A 117 2.22 10.35 -18.90
N ASN A 118 3.32 10.03 -19.59
CA ASN A 118 3.91 8.69 -19.57
C ASN A 118 4.32 8.20 -18.18
N GLN A 119 4.47 9.11 -17.21
CA GLN A 119 4.63 8.80 -15.80
C GLN A 119 3.37 9.20 -15.03
N GLY A 120 2.99 8.39 -14.04
CA GLY A 120 1.88 8.70 -13.12
C GLY A 120 2.06 10.09 -12.48
N ALA A 121 0.99 10.83 -12.26
CA ALA A 121 1.04 12.20 -11.71
C ALA A 121 1.27 12.22 -10.19
N SER A 122 1.05 11.11 -9.48
CA SER A 122 1.19 11.01 -8.03
C SER A 122 2.63 10.70 -7.63
N THR A 123 3.07 11.30 -6.51
CA THR A 123 4.35 11.01 -5.88
C THR A 123 4.27 9.80 -4.97
N ILE A 124 5.42 9.26 -4.51
CA ILE A 124 5.47 8.19 -3.50
C ILE A 124 4.78 8.66 -2.22
N ASP A 125 4.99 9.92 -1.79
CA ASP A 125 4.31 10.51 -0.63
C ASP A 125 2.79 10.46 -0.78
N GLN A 126 2.25 10.81 -1.95
CA GLN A 126 0.82 10.77 -2.23
C GLN A 126 0.27 9.34 -2.27
N GLN A 127 1.05 8.40 -2.82
CA GLN A 127 0.68 6.98 -2.83
C GLN A 127 0.68 6.41 -1.41
N LEU A 128 1.66 6.77 -0.58
CA LEU A 128 1.69 6.39 0.83
C LEU A 128 0.45 6.91 1.57
N ILE A 129 0.08 8.19 1.39
CA ILE A 129 -1.17 8.73 1.96
C ILE A 129 -2.38 7.91 1.56
N LYS A 130 -2.50 7.56 0.27
CA LYS A 130 -3.60 6.70 -0.21
C LYS A 130 -3.58 5.34 0.48
N ASN A 131 -2.42 4.70 0.58
CA ASN A 131 -2.28 3.38 1.20
C ASN A 131 -2.67 3.39 2.69
N ILE A 132 -2.30 4.47 3.41
CA ILE A 132 -2.59 4.61 4.84
C ILE A 132 -4.05 4.92 5.10
N THR A 133 -4.64 5.83 4.29
CA THR A 133 -5.98 6.34 4.58
C THR A 133 -7.10 5.50 3.98
N GLY A 134 -6.77 4.63 3.01
CA GLY A 134 -7.77 3.88 2.25
C GLY A 134 -8.75 4.79 1.47
N ASP A 135 -8.49 6.09 1.39
CA ASP A 135 -9.39 7.06 0.73
C ASP A 135 -9.27 6.93 -0.79
N ASP A 136 -10.11 6.08 -1.37
CA ASP A 136 -10.14 5.74 -2.80
C ASP A 136 -11.30 6.39 -3.55
N LYS A 137 -12.14 7.17 -2.85
CA LYS A 137 -13.34 7.81 -3.41
C LYS A 137 -12.97 8.73 -4.58
N GLN A 138 -13.75 8.66 -5.66
CA GLN A 138 -13.58 9.53 -6.83
C GLN A 138 -14.16 10.94 -6.58
N ASP A 139 -13.59 11.65 -5.59
CA ASP A 139 -13.94 13.02 -5.23
C ASP A 139 -12.77 13.96 -5.54
N PRO A 140 -12.97 15.06 -6.28
CA PRO A 140 -11.92 16.07 -6.51
C PRO A 140 -11.30 16.61 -5.23
N MET A 141 -12.08 16.71 -4.13
CA MET A 141 -11.59 17.17 -2.84
C MET A 141 -10.64 16.17 -2.19
N ARG A 142 -10.79 14.88 -2.47
CA ARG A 142 -9.85 13.84 -2.07
C ARG A 142 -8.43 14.16 -2.55
N LYS A 143 -8.27 14.51 -3.84
CA LYS A 143 -6.95 14.82 -4.39
C LYS A 143 -6.32 16.05 -3.75
N ILE A 144 -7.13 17.03 -3.36
CA ILE A 144 -6.66 18.21 -2.61
C ILE A 144 -6.17 17.76 -1.22
N ARG A 145 -6.97 16.95 -0.49
CA ARG A 145 -6.56 16.41 0.82
C ARG A 145 -5.25 15.62 0.71
N GLU A 146 -5.15 14.72 -0.26
CA GLU A 146 -3.96 13.92 -0.54
C GLU A 146 -2.71 14.80 -0.74
N ILE A 147 -2.81 15.87 -1.54
CA ILE A 147 -1.71 16.81 -1.79
C ILE A 147 -1.23 17.47 -0.50
N PHE A 148 -2.16 18.00 0.31
CA PHE A 148 -1.77 18.69 1.55
C PHE A 148 -1.24 17.72 2.60
N ARG A 149 -1.79 16.53 2.70
CA ARG A 149 -1.29 15.46 3.56
C ARG A 149 0.12 15.03 3.15
N ALA A 150 0.38 14.87 1.85
CA ALA A 150 1.70 14.51 1.34
C ALA A 150 2.75 15.58 1.67
N ILE A 151 2.40 16.87 1.54
CA ILE A 151 3.28 17.98 1.95
C ILE A 151 3.50 17.97 3.48
N GLY A 152 2.46 17.74 4.26
CA GLY A 152 2.55 17.62 5.72
C GLY A 152 3.44 16.46 6.17
N LEU A 153 3.33 15.32 5.49
CA LEU A 153 4.14 14.12 5.72
C LEU A 153 5.62 14.39 5.45
N ASP A 154 5.94 14.97 4.30
CA ASP A 154 7.31 15.30 3.88
C ASP A 154 7.98 16.34 4.80
N ASN A 155 7.20 17.26 5.36
CA ASN A 155 7.70 18.22 6.34
C ASN A 155 8.00 17.60 7.71
N ARG A 156 7.38 16.47 8.03
CA ARG A 156 7.51 15.81 9.34
C ARG A 156 8.56 14.70 9.34
N TYR A 157 8.69 13.96 8.25
CA TYR A 157 9.52 12.78 8.15
C TYR A 157 10.58 12.88 7.06
N SER A 158 11.69 12.18 7.24
CA SER A 158 12.74 12.07 6.22
C SER A 158 12.22 11.28 5.00
N LYS A 159 12.82 11.52 3.84
CA LYS A 159 12.52 10.75 2.63
C LYS A 159 12.73 9.25 2.82
N ASP A 160 13.75 8.87 3.58
CA ASP A 160 14.03 7.47 3.87
C ASP A 160 12.94 6.83 4.73
N THR A 161 12.43 7.56 5.74
CA THR A 161 11.30 7.12 6.58
C THR A 161 10.01 6.98 5.75
N ILE A 162 9.76 7.92 4.83
CA ILE A 162 8.60 7.87 3.94
C ILE A 162 8.70 6.68 2.98
N LEU A 163 9.88 6.45 2.40
CA LEU A 163 10.11 5.32 1.49
C LEU A 163 10.00 3.98 2.22
N GLU A 164 10.51 3.89 3.45
CA GLU A 164 10.34 2.72 4.33
C GLU A 164 8.87 2.41 4.55
N ALA A 165 8.09 3.40 4.98
CA ALA A 165 6.66 3.24 5.21
C ALA A 165 5.91 2.86 3.92
N TYR A 166 6.28 3.45 2.79
CA TYR A 166 5.72 3.10 1.49
C TYR A 166 5.99 1.63 1.13
N MET A 167 7.25 1.18 1.22
CA MET A 167 7.62 -0.20 0.91
C MET A 167 6.99 -1.22 1.86
N ASN A 168 6.69 -0.84 3.09
CA ASN A 168 6.00 -1.69 4.06
C ASN A 168 4.47 -1.73 3.87
N THR A 169 3.89 -0.76 3.14
CA THR A 169 2.43 -0.63 2.99
C THR A 169 1.91 -0.96 1.60
N ILE A 170 2.78 -1.09 0.60
CA ILE A 170 2.32 -1.35 -0.77
C ILE A 170 1.63 -2.70 -0.87
N SER A 171 0.48 -2.71 -1.58
CA SER A 171 -0.19 -3.94 -1.97
C SER A 171 0.46 -4.53 -3.21
N LEU A 172 0.76 -5.83 -3.17
CA LEU A 172 1.34 -6.57 -4.29
C LEU A 172 0.28 -7.40 -5.01
N THR A 173 -0.09 -8.58 -4.50
CA THR A 173 -1.23 -9.35 -5.05
C THR A 173 -2.06 -9.92 -3.92
N GLY A 174 -3.35 -9.98 -4.14
CA GLY A 174 -4.29 -10.54 -3.15
C GLY A 174 -4.06 -9.87 -1.80
N THR A 175 -3.47 -10.62 -0.92
CA THR A 175 -3.29 -10.26 0.48
C THR A 175 -1.84 -9.96 0.86
N ILE A 176 -0.93 -10.05 -0.11
CA ILE A 176 0.48 -9.76 0.10
C ILE A 176 0.67 -8.25 0.15
N ALA A 177 1.09 -7.72 1.29
CA ALA A 177 1.42 -6.32 1.48
C ALA A 177 2.83 -6.15 2.05
N GLY A 178 3.54 -5.19 1.49
CA GLY A 178 4.92 -4.89 1.83
C GLY A 178 5.95 -5.75 1.12
N VAL A 179 7.16 -5.19 1.01
CA VAL A 179 8.25 -5.79 0.23
C VAL A 179 8.81 -7.07 0.85
N GLN A 180 8.82 -7.19 2.19
CA GLN A 180 9.27 -8.39 2.87
C GLN A 180 8.34 -9.58 2.58
N ALA A 181 7.04 -9.36 2.73
CA ALA A 181 6.05 -10.39 2.42
C ALA A 181 6.11 -10.77 0.93
N GLY A 182 6.31 -9.78 0.05
CA GLY A 182 6.52 -10.04 -1.38
C GLY A 182 7.77 -10.85 -1.68
N ALA A 183 8.91 -10.53 -1.05
CA ALA A 183 10.16 -11.28 -1.22
C ALA A 183 9.99 -12.74 -0.80
N GLN A 184 9.34 -12.96 0.34
CA GLN A 184 9.06 -14.29 0.85
C GLN A 184 8.09 -15.06 -0.07
N ALA A 185 6.97 -14.42 -0.46
CA ALA A 185 5.93 -15.08 -1.24
C ALA A 185 6.37 -15.41 -2.67
N TYR A 186 7.12 -14.52 -3.33
CA TYR A 186 7.51 -14.73 -4.73
C TYR A 186 8.83 -15.45 -4.89
N PHE A 187 9.78 -15.28 -3.96
CA PHE A 187 11.14 -15.79 -4.10
C PHE A 187 11.60 -16.68 -2.95
N GLY A 188 10.81 -16.80 -1.86
CA GLY A 188 11.19 -17.59 -0.68
C GLY A 188 12.40 -17.03 0.05
N LYS A 189 12.66 -15.70 -0.05
CA LYS A 189 13.85 -15.04 0.45
C LYS A 189 13.52 -13.91 1.40
N ASP A 190 14.46 -13.54 2.25
CA ASP A 190 14.45 -12.25 2.93
C ASP A 190 14.65 -11.12 1.90
N VAL A 191 14.04 -9.97 2.14
CA VAL A 191 14.13 -8.83 1.22
C VAL A 191 15.56 -8.39 0.98
N SER A 192 16.43 -8.52 1.98
CA SER A 192 17.87 -8.16 1.91
C SER A 192 18.67 -9.06 0.94
N GLU A 193 18.13 -10.22 0.60
CA GLU A 193 18.78 -11.20 -0.28
C GLU A 193 18.35 -11.09 -1.75
N LEU A 194 17.44 -10.16 -2.06
CA LEU A 194 16.92 -10.00 -3.42
C LEU A 194 18.02 -9.52 -4.39
N THR A 195 18.12 -10.21 -5.51
CA THR A 195 18.93 -9.80 -6.66
C THR A 195 18.32 -8.57 -7.35
N LEU A 196 19.08 -7.91 -8.23
CA LEU A 196 18.60 -6.77 -9.02
C LEU A 196 17.36 -7.14 -9.85
N ALA A 197 17.34 -8.30 -10.48
CA ALA A 197 16.21 -8.77 -11.28
C ALA A 197 14.96 -9.00 -10.42
N GLU A 198 15.12 -9.56 -9.21
CA GLU A 198 14.03 -9.78 -8.25
C GLU A 198 13.53 -8.46 -7.66
N CYS A 199 14.41 -7.49 -7.37
CA CYS A 199 14.03 -6.15 -6.95
C CYS A 199 13.13 -5.44 -7.99
N ALA A 200 13.53 -5.47 -9.27
CA ALA A 200 12.74 -4.92 -10.35
C ALA A 200 11.43 -5.70 -10.55
N SER A 201 11.43 -7.00 -10.27
CA SER A 201 10.25 -7.87 -10.31
C SER A 201 9.22 -7.46 -9.25
N ILE A 202 9.61 -7.30 -7.99
CA ILE A 202 8.72 -6.81 -6.91
C ILE A 202 8.10 -5.46 -7.31
N ALA A 203 8.92 -4.50 -7.75
CA ALA A 203 8.43 -3.19 -8.15
C ALA A 203 7.48 -3.24 -9.37
N SER A 204 7.57 -4.26 -10.22
CA SER A 204 6.72 -4.41 -11.40
C SER A 204 5.26 -4.72 -11.07
N ILE A 205 5.02 -5.44 -9.99
CA ILE A 205 3.70 -5.92 -9.57
C ILE A 205 2.80 -4.77 -9.13
N THR A 206 3.34 -3.79 -8.45
CA THR A 206 2.60 -2.73 -7.74
C THR A 206 1.67 -1.89 -8.63
N LYS A 207 2.01 -1.72 -9.90
CA LYS A 207 1.21 -0.91 -10.83
C LYS A 207 -0.15 -1.52 -11.17
N ASN A 208 -0.19 -2.81 -11.32
CA ASN A 208 -1.41 -3.59 -11.56
C ASN A 208 -1.13 -5.05 -11.18
N PRO A 209 -1.41 -5.42 -9.93
CA PRO A 209 -1.09 -6.74 -9.40
C PRO A 209 -1.61 -7.91 -10.25
N THR A 210 -2.83 -7.81 -10.75
CA THR A 210 -3.41 -8.87 -11.59
C THR A 210 -2.69 -8.99 -12.93
N LYS A 211 -2.44 -7.85 -13.60
CA LYS A 211 -1.82 -7.84 -14.95
C LYS A 211 -0.36 -8.27 -14.93
N PHE A 212 0.35 -7.93 -13.85
CA PHE A 212 1.79 -8.16 -13.72
C PHE A 212 2.13 -9.25 -12.69
N ASN A 213 1.18 -10.11 -12.37
CA ASN A 213 1.42 -11.28 -11.53
C ASN A 213 2.38 -12.25 -12.27
N PRO A 214 3.53 -12.60 -11.66
CA PRO A 214 4.53 -13.45 -12.32
C PRO A 214 4.06 -14.88 -12.58
N TYR A 215 3.10 -15.38 -11.80
CA TYR A 215 2.57 -16.74 -11.95
C TYR A 215 1.49 -16.83 -13.03
N THR A 216 0.57 -15.87 -13.06
CA THR A 216 -0.57 -15.90 -13.98
C THR A 216 -0.29 -15.20 -15.30
N ASN A 217 0.63 -14.22 -15.32
CA ASN A 217 0.96 -13.39 -16.49
C ASN A 217 2.48 -13.18 -16.64
N PRO A 218 3.30 -14.25 -16.76
CA PRO A 218 4.76 -14.16 -16.73
C PRO A 218 5.34 -13.28 -17.85
N GLU A 219 4.76 -13.28 -19.04
CA GLU A 219 5.25 -12.45 -20.16
C GLU A 219 5.07 -10.96 -19.89
N ASN A 220 3.89 -10.57 -19.40
CA ASN A 220 3.62 -9.18 -19.02
C ASN A 220 4.53 -8.75 -17.88
N HIS A 221 4.74 -9.64 -16.92
CA HIS A 221 5.62 -9.42 -15.78
C HIS A 221 7.07 -9.17 -16.21
N VAL A 222 7.65 -10.06 -17.02
CA VAL A 222 9.03 -9.92 -17.55
C VAL A 222 9.16 -8.63 -18.37
N THR A 223 8.19 -8.31 -19.23
CA THR A 223 8.19 -7.07 -19.99
C THR A 223 8.22 -5.85 -19.06
N ARG A 224 7.41 -5.84 -18.01
CA ARG A 224 7.37 -4.75 -17.03
C ARG A 224 8.63 -4.67 -16.19
N ARG A 225 9.17 -5.79 -15.72
CA ARG A 225 10.46 -5.88 -15.03
C ARG A 225 11.58 -5.26 -15.87
N ASN A 226 11.71 -5.67 -17.14
CA ASN A 226 12.75 -5.17 -18.03
C ASN A 226 12.60 -3.67 -18.31
N HIS A 227 11.36 -3.17 -18.39
CA HIS A 227 11.10 -1.73 -18.47
C HIS A 227 11.62 -0.99 -17.23
N ILE A 228 11.42 -1.52 -16.02
CA ILE A 228 11.93 -0.93 -14.78
C ILE A 228 13.46 -0.91 -14.76
N LEU A 229 14.10 -2.02 -15.13
CA LEU A 229 15.55 -2.07 -15.28
C LEU A 229 16.05 -1.01 -16.26
N GLY A 230 15.35 -0.81 -17.38
CA GLY A 230 15.65 0.25 -18.35
C GLY A 230 15.55 1.65 -17.76
N LEU A 231 14.54 1.93 -16.91
CA LEU A 231 14.42 3.20 -16.21
C LEU A 231 15.54 3.41 -15.18
N MET A 232 15.97 2.35 -14.50
CA MET A 232 17.09 2.42 -13.57
C MET A 232 18.40 2.72 -14.31
N LEU A 233 18.63 2.11 -15.46
CA LEU A 233 19.77 2.38 -16.34
C LEU A 233 19.75 3.81 -16.87
N GLU A 234 18.61 4.26 -17.41
CA GLU A 234 18.42 5.63 -17.94
C GLU A 234 18.74 6.69 -16.87
N GLN A 235 18.38 6.42 -15.61
CA GLN A 235 18.61 7.32 -14.48
C GLN A 235 19.98 7.11 -13.80
N GLY A 236 20.85 6.26 -14.36
CA GLY A 236 22.21 6.03 -13.87
C GLY A 236 22.27 5.34 -12.50
N LYS A 237 21.27 4.53 -12.16
CA LYS A 237 21.19 3.78 -10.90
C LYS A 237 21.83 2.40 -11.00
N ILE A 238 21.94 1.89 -12.18
CA ILE A 238 22.66 0.67 -12.54
C ILE A 238 23.54 0.92 -13.77
N THR A 239 24.55 0.11 -13.95
CA THR A 239 25.41 0.10 -15.13
C THR A 239 24.80 -0.71 -16.27
N GLN A 240 25.31 -0.53 -17.50
CA GLN A 240 24.89 -1.35 -18.64
C GLN A 240 25.13 -2.85 -18.40
N ALA A 241 26.25 -3.21 -17.79
CA ALA A 241 26.58 -4.61 -17.49
C ALA A 241 25.58 -5.24 -16.50
N GLU A 242 25.20 -4.53 -15.45
CA GLU A 242 24.19 -4.97 -14.48
C GLU A 242 22.80 -5.11 -15.13
N TYR A 243 22.45 -4.18 -16.02
CA TYR A 243 21.22 -4.25 -16.79
C TYR A 243 21.19 -5.50 -17.68
N ASP A 244 22.25 -5.74 -18.47
CA ASP A 244 22.32 -6.86 -19.40
C ASP A 244 22.25 -8.20 -18.64
N GLU A 245 22.95 -8.30 -17.51
CA GLU A 245 22.90 -9.47 -16.62
C GLU A 245 21.50 -9.69 -16.05
N ALA A 246 20.88 -8.65 -15.49
CA ALA A 246 19.55 -8.75 -14.86
C ALA A 246 18.45 -9.11 -15.87
N VAL A 247 18.52 -8.58 -17.11
CA VAL A 247 17.57 -8.92 -18.18
C VAL A 247 17.75 -10.38 -18.63
N ALA A 248 18.99 -10.87 -18.73
CA ALA A 248 19.30 -12.23 -19.14
C ALA A 248 18.99 -13.27 -18.04
N THR A 249 18.93 -12.86 -16.78
CA THR A 249 18.69 -13.76 -15.64
C THR A 249 17.24 -14.22 -15.60
N PRO A 250 16.96 -15.54 -15.70
CA PRO A 250 15.64 -16.09 -15.47
C PRO A 250 15.19 -15.84 -14.02
N LEU A 251 13.93 -15.51 -13.81
CA LEU A 251 13.37 -15.46 -12.47
C LEU A 251 13.03 -16.87 -12.00
N VAL A 252 13.56 -17.25 -10.85
CA VAL A 252 13.22 -18.49 -10.16
C VAL A 252 12.21 -18.13 -9.08
N MET A 253 10.97 -18.55 -9.30
CA MET A 253 9.88 -18.30 -8.36
C MET A 253 9.86 -19.38 -7.27
N ALA A 254 9.34 -19.02 -6.09
CA ALA A 254 9.14 -19.99 -5.03
C ALA A 254 8.18 -21.11 -5.48
N GLU A 255 8.51 -22.37 -5.18
CA GLU A 255 7.70 -23.54 -5.57
C GLU A 255 6.37 -23.61 -4.83
N ASP A 256 6.36 -23.22 -3.56
CA ASP A 256 5.18 -23.21 -2.68
C ASP A 256 4.44 -21.86 -2.76
N HIS A 257 4.25 -21.34 -3.97
CA HIS A 257 3.31 -20.25 -4.13
C HIS A 257 1.89 -20.79 -4.02
N THR A 258 1.46 -20.99 -2.81
CA THR A 258 0.03 -20.90 -2.53
C THR A 258 -0.31 -19.42 -2.64
N GLU A 259 -1.01 -18.99 -3.73
CA GLU A 259 -2.05 -18.00 -3.52
C GLU A 259 -2.92 -18.65 -2.45
N GLU A 260 -2.57 -18.50 -1.18
CA GLU A 260 -3.49 -18.81 -0.13
C GLU A 260 -4.72 -17.94 -0.37
N VAL A 261 -5.63 -18.49 -1.14
CA VAL A 261 -7.05 -18.28 -0.88
C VAL A 261 -7.11 -18.49 0.62
N VAL A 262 -7.24 -17.40 1.34
CA VAL A 262 -7.23 -17.32 2.78
C VAL A 262 -7.99 -18.52 3.31
N ASN A 263 -7.26 -19.59 3.58
CA ASN A 263 -7.74 -20.57 4.49
C ASN A 263 -7.58 -19.90 5.87
N THR A 264 -8.56 -19.05 6.20
CA THR A 264 -8.71 -18.38 7.49
C THR A 264 -8.72 -19.38 8.65
N SER A 265 -8.67 -20.65 8.35
CA SER A 265 -9.08 -21.70 9.27
C SER A 265 -7.97 -22.43 10.01
N ALA A 266 -6.69 -22.19 9.74
CA ALA A 266 -5.68 -23.02 10.42
C ALA A 266 -5.49 -22.68 11.91
N ASN A 267 -5.82 -21.44 12.36
CA ASN A 267 -5.66 -21.03 13.75
C ASN A 267 -6.74 -20.05 14.29
N ASN A 268 -7.79 -19.76 13.53
CA ASN A 268 -8.86 -18.88 14.00
C ASN A 268 -9.95 -19.66 14.72
N SER A 269 -10.55 -19.08 15.75
CA SER A 269 -11.78 -19.65 16.31
C SER A 269 -12.92 -19.49 15.29
N TYR A 270 -13.92 -20.37 15.37
CA TYR A 270 -15.12 -20.30 14.52
C TYR A 270 -15.78 -18.93 14.55
N PHE A 271 -15.73 -18.26 15.72
CA PHE A 271 -16.24 -16.91 15.90
C PHE A 271 -15.44 -15.86 15.12
N THR A 272 -14.12 -15.96 15.13
CA THR A 272 -13.22 -15.09 14.34
C THR A 272 -13.53 -15.21 12.84
N ASP A 273 -13.71 -16.41 12.34
CA ASP A 273 -14.07 -16.64 10.94
C ASP A 273 -15.45 -16.03 10.59
N ALA A 274 -16.41 -16.12 11.50
CA ALA A 274 -17.72 -15.51 11.30
C ALA A 274 -17.63 -13.96 11.22
N ILE A 275 -16.80 -13.34 12.05
CA ILE A 275 -16.54 -11.89 12.00
C ILE A 275 -15.91 -11.51 10.66
N ILE A 276 -14.87 -12.23 10.23
CA ILE A 276 -14.18 -11.94 8.97
C ILE A 276 -15.15 -12.00 7.79
N ARG A 277 -16.00 -13.03 7.72
CA ARG A 277 -17.01 -13.16 6.66
C ARG A 277 -18.02 -12.01 6.66
N ALA A 278 -18.51 -11.61 7.83
CA ALA A 278 -19.42 -10.48 7.95
C ALA A 278 -18.75 -9.17 7.49
N LEU A 279 -17.50 -8.94 7.88
CA LEU A 279 -16.73 -7.76 7.47
C LEU A 279 -16.47 -7.72 5.97
N ILE A 280 -16.19 -8.86 5.33
CA ILE A 280 -16.02 -8.93 3.87
C ILE A 280 -17.28 -8.40 3.18
N GLU A 281 -18.46 -8.89 3.57
CA GLU A 281 -19.72 -8.45 2.96
C GLU A 281 -20.01 -6.96 3.21
N ASP A 282 -19.77 -6.47 4.43
CA ASP A 282 -20.00 -5.08 4.77
C ASP A 282 -19.04 -4.14 4.02
N ILE A 283 -17.75 -4.44 3.99
CA ILE A 283 -16.72 -3.64 3.29
C ILE A 283 -16.99 -3.64 1.78
N LYS A 284 -17.31 -4.80 1.19
CA LYS A 284 -17.67 -4.88 -0.23
C LYS A 284 -18.86 -3.97 -0.57
N LYS A 285 -19.87 -3.98 0.29
CA LYS A 285 -21.08 -3.17 0.10
C LYS A 285 -20.80 -1.67 0.26
N GLU A 286 -20.00 -1.28 1.27
CA GLU A 286 -19.72 0.14 1.54
C GLU A 286 -18.74 0.75 0.55
N GLU A 287 -17.70 0.01 0.18
CA GLU A 287 -16.63 0.50 -0.72
C GLU A 287 -16.91 0.18 -2.20
N GLY A 288 -17.94 -0.63 -2.50
CA GLY A 288 -18.31 -1.00 -3.86
C GLY A 288 -17.32 -1.99 -4.52
N PHE A 289 -16.71 -2.87 -3.73
CA PHE A 289 -15.79 -3.88 -4.25
C PHE A 289 -16.53 -5.09 -4.80
N ASP A 290 -16.06 -5.60 -5.94
CA ASP A 290 -16.55 -6.84 -6.53
C ASP A 290 -15.83 -8.08 -5.97
N SER A 291 -14.64 -7.91 -5.39
CA SER A 291 -13.74 -8.98 -4.95
C SER A 291 -13.65 -9.08 -3.42
N ASP A 292 -13.71 -10.30 -2.90
CA ASP A 292 -13.42 -10.59 -1.50
C ASP A 292 -11.96 -10.27 -1.14
N SER A 293 -11.06 -10.39 -2.11
CA SER A 293 -9.63 -10.10 -1.96
C SER A 293 -9.38 -8.65 -1.56
N ASP A 294 -10.14 -7.68 -2.12
CA ASP A 294 -9.98 -6.26 -1.80
C ASP A 294 -10.47 -5.97 -0.38
N ALA A 295 -11.60 -6.55 0.01
CA ALA A 295 -12.11 -6.45 1.38
C ALA A 295 -11.16 -7.09 2.41
N LEU A 296 -10.63 -8.26 2.09
CA LEU A 296 -9.63 -8.95 2.93
C LEU A 296 -8.34 -8.12 3.07
N ASN A 297 -7.92 -7.43 2.00
CA ASN A 297 -6.78 -6.52 2.07
C ASN A 297 -7.00 -5.41 3.12
N ILE A 298 -8.18 -4.81 3.15
CA ILE A 298 -8.54 -3.83 4.19
C ILE A 298 -8.54 -4.48 5.57
N ILE A 299 -9.20 -5.62 5.73
CA ILE A 299 -9.31 -6.31 7.03
C ILE A 299 -7.95 -6.62 7.62
N TYR A 300 -7.02 -7.14 6.83
CA TYR A 300 -5.73 -7.57 7.36
C TYR A 300 -4.64 -6.49 7.36
N ASN A 301 -4.79 -5.43 6.56
CA ASN A 301 -3.70 -4.49 6.31
C ASN A 301 -3.93 -3.08 6.85
N SER A 302 -5.16 -2.76 7.30
CA SER A 302 -5.48 -1.39 7.73
C SER A 302 -5.41 -1.17 9.24
N GLY A 303 -5.01 -2.18 10.03
CA GLY A 303 -4.91 -2.05 11.49
C GLY A 303 -6.27 -1.72 12.14
N LEU A 304 -7.33 -2.38 11.69
CA LEU A 304 -8.68 -2.13 12.19
C LEU A 304 -8.81 -2.53 13.67
N ARG A 305 -9.66 -1.81 14.39
CA ARG A 305 -10.14 -2.21 15.72
C ARG A 305 -11.59 -2.63 15.60
N ILE A 306 -11.83 -3.93 15.67
CA ILE A 306 -13.14 -4.56 15.50
C ILE A 306 -13.69 -4.89 16.89
N TYR A 307 -14.74 -4.21 17.30
CA TYR A 307 -15.41 -4.44 18.57
C TYR A 307 -16.46 -5.55 18.40
N ALA A 308 -16.18 -6.70 18.97
CA ALA A 308 -17.02 -7.90 18.85
C ALA A 308 -17.91 -8.08 20.12
N THR A 309 -19.02 -8.76 19.93
CA THR A 309 -19.99 -9.05 20.99
C THR A 309 -19.69 -10.36 21.73
N VAL A 310 -18.60 -11.06 21.38
CA VAL A 310 -18.20 -12.29 22.10
C VAL A 310 -17.77 -11.97 23.51
N ASP A 311 -18.16 -12.81 24.45
CA ASP A 311 -17.56 -12.84 25.78
C ASP A 311 -16.44 -13.88 25.78
N PRO A 312 -15.16 -13.49 25.96
CA PRO A 312 -14.03 -14.42 25.87
C PRO A 312 -14.09 -15.54 26.88
N TYR A 313 -14.63 -15.27 28.07
CA TYR A 313 -14.79 -16.29 29.11
C TYR A 313 -15.82 -17.35 28.70
N MET A 314 -17.01 -16.92 28.26
CA MET A 314 -18.05 -17.83 27.79
C MET A 314 -17.58 -18.68 26.60
N GLN A 315 -16.90 -18.05 25.66
CA GLN A 315 -16.36 -18.74 24.47
C GLN A 315 -15.37 -19.84 24.86
N THR A 316 -14.44 -19.55 25.77
CA THR A 316 -13.45 -20.51 26.25
C THR A 316 -14.12 -21.70 26.98
N GLU A 317 -15.13 -21.44 27.81
CA GLU A 317 -15.85 -22.50 28.52
C GLU A 317 -16.67 -23.37 27.54
N MET A 318 -17.27 -22.79 26.51
CA MET A 318 -17.98 -23.53 25.49
C MET A 318 -17.03 -24.44 24.69
N GLU A 319 -15.89 -23.95 24.29
CA GLU A 319 -14.88 -24.71 23.54
C GLU A 319 -14.36 -25.92 24.36
N LYS A 320 -14.15 -25.75 25.66
CA LYS A 320 -13.76 -26.85 26.56
C LYS A 320 -14.83 -27.96 26.67
N LEU A 321 -16.09 -27.61 26.47
CA LEU A 321 -17.20 -28.58 26.52
C LEU A 321 -17.39 -29.32 25.20
N MET A 322 -16.79 -28.80 24.11
CA MET A 322 -16.90 -29.41 22.78
C MET A 322 -15.72 -30.31 22.41
N LEU A 323 -14.64 -30.30 23.19
CA LEU A 323 -13.46 -31.15 23.06
C LEU A 323 -13.61 -32.40 23.98
#